data_e0c8e653c7ac9090b1c4ec7867c47f98
#
_entry.id   e0c8e653c7ac9090b1c4ec7867c47f98
#
_cell.length_a   1.000
_cell.length_b   1.000
_cell.length_c   1.000
_cell.angle_alpha   90.00
_cell.angle_beta   90.00
_cell.angle_gamma   90.00
#
_symmetry.space_group_name_H-M   'P 1'
#
loop_
_entity.id
_entity.type
_entity.pdbx_description
1 polymer ?
#
loop_
_entity_poly.entity_id
_entity_poly.type
_entity_poly.pdbx_seq_one_letter_code
_entity_poly.pdbx_strand_id
1 'polypeptide(L)'
;MTWQGGRQLASMQKDGTALSFSYNDAGLRTEKTVNGSTRRYIWNSSQLMADIGASDAFYFHYSSGGELIGYTYKTAEAETECILVKNQQGDVERVISADGTVLAAYTYDAWGNVLTSEGSLAASNPIRYRGYYFDTETSLYYLQSRYYDPAVGRFINADGSVSTKRGINSGNMFAYCENDPVNKTDVDGKNPWIFLAGLALFVAVALCYNSAWNNKNDDTPYSGKANCYAYALKLEFDPDTGKAFRRKLQPGDLADIGLTLFDFFGTPSRVKTIIVGNTRADMGVLKYRCDEVYSADHVVRPGNWLIALAFSSNDKAFHWYRRDDDGTWSHKPGTDPISFWDESGNIITDPAACDRGLYDMFFGYYEIGPNTKE
;
A
#
# COMPACT_ATOMS: atom_id res chain seq x y z
N MET A 1 -5.67 -27.93 -25.76
CA MET A 1 -6.40 -27.49 -24.55
C MET A 1 -7.62 -28.37 -24.36
N THR A 2 -7.85 -28.84 -23.13
CA THR A 2 -9.10 -29.50 -22.72
C THR A 2 -9.77 -28.69 -21.60
N TRP A 3 -11.08 -28.82 -21.47
CA TRP A 3 -11.89 -28.05 -20.54
C TRP A 3 -12.71 -29.00 -19.65
N GLN A 4 -12.95 -28.59 -18.39
CA GLN A 4 -13.85 -29.28 -17.44
C GLN A 4 -14.86 -28.29 -16.87
N GLY A 5 -15.99 -28.79 -16.39
CA GLY A 5 -17.05 -27.92 -15.84
C GLY A 5 -17.55 -26.83 -16.80
N GLY A 6 -17.41 -27.06 -18.11
CA GLY A 6 -17.82 -26.13 -19.17
C GLY A 6 -16.87 -24.97 -19.46
N ARG A 7 -15.98 -24.59 -18.52
CA ARG A 7 -15.14 -23.38 -18.70
C ARG A 7 -13.79 -23.40 -17.97
N GLN A 8 -13.54 -24.37 -17.13
CA GLN A 8 -12.25 -24.48 -16.42
C GLN A 8 -11.23 -25.20 -17.31
N LEU A 9 -10.04 -24.62 -17.46
CA LEU A 9 -8.96 -25.20 -18.23
C LEU A 9 -8.44 -26.45 -17.50
N ALA A 10 -8.70 -27.64 -18.01
CA ALA A 10 -8.27 -28.88 -17.39
C ALA A 10 -6.83 -29.25 -17.79
N SER A 11 -6.49 -29.09 -19.07
CA SER A 11 -5.12 -29.29 -19.54
C SER A 11 -4.81 -28.46 -20.77
N MET A 12 -3.51 -28.20 -20.96
CA MET A 12 -3.01 -27.59 -22.19
C MET A 12 -1.62 -28.15 -22.52
N GLN A 13 -1.27 -28.07 -23.78
CA GLN A 13 0.07 -28.31 -24.27
C GLN A 13 0.53 -27.08 -25.05
N LYS A 14 1.70 -26.55 -24.72
CA LYS A 14 2.30 -25.37 -25.35
C LYS A 14 3.79 -25.59 -25.44
N ASP A 15 4.38 -25.45 -26.64
CA ASP A 15 5.81 -25.52 -26.90
C ASP A 15 6.51 -26.75 -26.29
N GLY A 16 5.85 -27.92 -26.38
CA GLY A 16 6.34 -29.17 -25.81
C GLY A 16 6.09 -29.34 -24.31
N THR A 17 5.57 -28.34 -23.63
CA THR A 17 5.25 -28.38 -22.21
C THR A 17 3.81 -28.85 -22.00
N ALA A 18 3.64 -29.90 -21.18
CA ALA A 18 2.33 -30.42 -20.79
C ALA A 18 1.91 -29.79 -19.45
N LEU A 19 0.70 -29.20 -19.41
CA LEU A 19 0.13 -28.61 -18.22
C LEU A 19 -1.23 -29.25 -17.90
N SER A 20 -1.49 -29.43 -16.60
CA SER A 20 -2.82 -29.77 -16.09
C SER A 20 -3.16 -28.95 -14.86
N PHE A 21 -4.46 -28.76 -14.62
CA PHE A 21 -4.97 -27.87 -13.59
C PHE A 21 -6.10 -28.55 -12.82
N SER A 22 -6.13 -28.33 -11.50
CA SER A 22 -7.22 -28.75 -10.62
C SER A 22 -7.85 -27.54 -9.94
N TYR A 23 -9.14 -27.65 -9.61
CA TYR A 23 -9.93 -26.56 -9.04
C TYR A 23 -10.75 -27.06 -7.85
N ASN A 24 -11.06 -26.19 -6.91
CA ASN A 24 -12.01 -26.47 -5.84
C ASN A 24 -13.46 -26.20 -6.29
N ASP A 25 -14.43 -26.46 -5.39
CA ASP A 25 -15.86 -26.27 -5.66
C ASP A 25 -16.25 -24.82 -5.93
N ALA A 26 -15.45 -23.84 -5.45
CA ALA A 26 -15.63 -22.42 -5.76
C ALA A 26 -15.07 -22.03 -7.15
N GLY A 27 -14.44 -22.98 -7.86
CA GLY A 27 -13.82 -22.77 -9.16
C GLY A 27 -12.43 -22.13 -9.11
N LEU A 28 -11.82 -22.00 -7.95
CA LEU A 28 -10.46 -21.50 -7.78
C LEU A 28 -9.44 -22.61 -8.01
N ARG A 29 -8.38 -22.31 -8.74
CA ARG A 29 -7.30 -23.25 -9.06
C ARG A 29 -6.56 -23.67 -7.79
N THR A 30 -6.54 -24.96 -7.51
CA THR A 30 -5.83 -25.54 -6.36
C THR A 30 -4.50 -26.17 -6.73
N GLU A 31 -4.33 -26.60 -7.99
CA GLU A 31 -3.07 -27.17 -8.45
C GLU A 31 -2.78 -26.79 -9.90
N LYS A 32 -1.50 -26.66 -10.21
CA LYS A 32 -0.94 -26.59 -11.57
C LYS A 32 0.21 -27.59 -11.64
N THR A 33 0.14 -28.54 -12.58
CA THR A 33 1.21 -29.49 -12.85
C THR A 33 1.84 -29.15 -14.19
N VAL A 34 3.15 -28.99 -14.21
CA VAL A 34 3.96 -28.69 -15.40
C VAL A 34 4.97 -29.82 -15.59
N ASN A 35 4.86 -30.60 -16.66
CA ASN A 35 5.73 -31.75 -16.95
C ASN A 35 5.92 -32.70 -15.73
N GLY A 36 4.86 -32.92 -14.95
CA GLY A 36 4.89 -33.77 -13.75
C GLY A 36 5.27 -33.06 -12.44
N SER A 37 5.76 -31.83 -12.48
CA SER A 37 6.01 -31.02 -11.26
C SER A 37 4.76 -30.24 -10.87
N THR A 38 4.29 -30.40 -9.64
CA THR A 38 3.02 -29.81 -9.17
C THR A 38 3.27 -28.65 -8.23
N ARG A 39 2.60 -27.51 -8.47
CA ARG A 39 2.43 -26.39 -7.55
C ARG A 39 1.02 -26.42 -6.97
N ARG A 40 0.89 -26.10 -5.66
CA ARG A 40 -0.38 -26.04 -4.93
C ARG A 40 -0.70 -24.61 -4.53
N TYR A 41 -1.97 -24.25 -4.67
CA TYR A 41 -2.51 -22.93 -4.36
C TYR A 41 -3.45 -23.02 -3.17
N ILE A 42 -3.16 -22.25 -2.12
CA ILE A 42 -3.96 -22.21 -0.89
C ILE A 42 -4.76 -20.90 -0.88
N TRP A 43 -6.05 -21.03 -0.73
CA TRP A 43 -6.99 -19.90 -0.78
C TRP A 43 -7.67 -19.68 0.57
N ASN A 44 -7.89 -18.40 0.92
CA ASN A 44 -8.82 -17.96 1.94
C ASN A 44 -9.89 -17.11 1.25
N SER A 45 -11.10 -17.69 1.08
CA SER A 45 -12.12 -17.09 0.21
C SER A 45 -11.57 -16.83 -1.21
N SER A 46 -11.48 -15.58 -1.67
CA SER A 46 -10.93 -15.19 -2.96
C SER A 46 -9.45 -14.74 -2.89
N GLN A 47 -8.83 -14.76 -1.72
CA GLN A 47 -7.43 -14.37 -1.55
C GLN A 47 -6.50 -15.58 -1.67
N LEU A 48 -5.51 -15.49 -2.53
CA LEU A 48 -4.46 -16.51 -2.66
C LEU A 48 -3.45 -16.33 -1.52
N MET A 49 -3.46 -17.23 -0.54
CA MET A 49 -2.59 -17.15 0.64
C MET A 49 -1.21 -17.73 0.40
N ALA A 50 -1.12 -18.80 -0.40
CA ALA A 50 0.15 -19.41 -0.73
C ALA A 50 0.14 -20.09 -2.10
N ASP A 51 1.32 -20.12 -2.72
CA ASP A 51 1.66 -20.89 -3.91
C ASP A 51 2.91 -21.70 -3.57
N ILE A 52 2.78 -23.03 -3.50
CA ILE A 52 3.78 -23.94 -2.98
C ILE A 52 4.23 -24.89 -4.09
N GLY A 53 5.46 -24.76 -4.53
CA GLY A 53 6.13 -25.66 -5.46
C GLY A 53 6.99 -26.69 -4.75
N ALA A 54 7.75 -27.48 -5.52
CA ALA A 54 8.65 -28.50 -4.99
C ALA A 54 9.92 -27.92 -4.35
N SER A 55 10.41 -26.79 -4.85
CA SER A 55 11.67 -26.16 -4.44
C SER A 55 11.51 -24.74 -3.89
N ASP A 56 10.34 -24.14 -4.08
CA ASP A 56 10.06 -22.76 -3.68
C ASP A 56 8.60 -22.58 -3.26
N ALA A 57 8.33 -21.53 -2.49
CA ALA A 57 6.99 -21.15 -2.10
C ALA A 57 6.85 -19.61 -2.02
N PHE A 58 5.64 -19.13 -2.32
CA PHE A 58 5.22 -17.74 -2.12
C PHE A 58 4.11 -17.72 -1.07
N TYR A 59 4.26 -16.92 -0.02
CA TYR A 59 3.24 -16.66 0.99
C TYR A 59 2.79 -15.21 0.84
N PHE A 60 1.56 -15.01 0.42
CA PHE A 60 1.04 -13.70 0.03
C PHE A 60 0.54 -12.88 1.22
N HIS A 61 0.83 -11.59 1.23
CA HIS A 61 0.49 -10.65 2.29
C HIS A 61 -0.52 -9.63 1.78
N TYR A 62 -1.58 -9.44 2.56
CA TYR A 62 -2.67 -8.52 2.24
C TYR A 62 -2.77 -7.40 3.27
N SER A 63 -3.16 -6.21 2.82
CA SER A 63 -3.55 -5.12 3.71
C SER A 63 -4.85 -5.44 4.44
N SER A 64 -5.20 -4.66 5.46
CA SER A 64 -6.51 -4.75 6.13
C SER A 64 -7.69 -4.51 5.16
N GLY A 65 -7.46 -3.76 4.07
CA GLY A 65 -8.43 -3.56 2.99
C GLY A 65 -8.51 -4.71 1.99
N GLY A 66 -7.75 -5.80 2.18
CA GLY A 66 -7.76 -6.97 1.28
C GLY A 66 -6.93 -6.80 0.01
N GLU A 67 -6.12 -5.75 -0.11
CA GLU A 67 -5.21 -5.56 -1.23
C GLU A 67 -3.94 -6.38 -1.05
N LEU A 68 -3.49 -7.08 -2.09
CA LEU A 68 -2.21 -7.78 -2.11
C LEU A 68 -1.06 -6.77 -2.13
N ILE A 69 -0.24 -6.75 -1.08
CA ILE A 69 0.85 -5.78 -0.89
C ILE A 69 2.24 -6.38 -1.09
N GLY A 70 2.37 -7.69 -0.98
CA GLY A 70 3.66 -8.37 -1.07
C GLY A 70 3.55 -9.86 -0.83
N TYR A 71 4.67 -10.49 -0.68
CA TYR A 71 4.77 -11.91 -0.34
C TYR A 71 6.12 -12.22 0.30
N THR A 72 6.18 -13.31 1.07
CA THR A 72 7.43 -13.95 1.46
C THR A 72 7.77 -15.01 0.41
N TYR A 73 8.91 -14.86 -0.25
CA TYR A 73 9.47 -15.87 -1.15
C TYR A 73 10.42 -16.76 -0.40
N LYS A 74 10.16 -18.06 -0.38
CA LYS A 74 10.92 -19.06 0.36
C LYS A 74 11.48 -20.12 -0.57
N THR A 75 12.77 -20.40 -0.41
CA THR A 75 13.49 -21.50 -1.02
C THR A 75 14.09 -22.40 0.08
N ALA A 76 14.79 -23.47 -0.28
CA ALA A 76 15.53 -24.27 0.70
C ALA A 76 16.67 -23.49 1.39
N GLU A 77 17.20 -22.45 0.72
CA GLU A 77 18.40 -21.74 1.15
C GLU A 77 18.09 -20.36 1.77
N ALA A 78 16.96 -19.75 1.43
CA ALA A 78 16.63 -18.37 1.82
C ALA A 78 15.14 -18.13 1.96
N GLU A 79 14.83 -17.13 2.79
CA GLU A 79 13.50 -16.53 2.91
C GLU A 79 13.63 -15.03 2.70
N THR A 80 12.87 -14.49 1.75
CA THR A 80 12.97 -13.08 1.33
C THR A 80 11.60 -12.44 1.38
N GLU A 81 11.46 -11.38 2.17
CA GLU A 81 10.26 -10.53 2.14
C GLU A 81 10.29 -9.63 0.91
N CYS A 82 9.23 -9.69 0.14
CA CYS A 82 9.04 -8.98 -1.12
C CYS A 82 7.84 -8.05 -1.04
N ILE A 83 8.04 -6.79 -1.37
CA ILE A 83 7.02 -5.75 -1.42
C ILE A 83 6.73 -5.45 -2.89
N LEU A 84 5.44 -5.42 -3.26
CA LEU A 84 4.97 -5.09 -4.61
C LEU A 84 4.80 -3.59 -4.75
N VAL A 85 5.58 -2.96 -5.60
CA VAL A 85 5.41 -1.55 -6.01
C VAL A 85 4.55 -1.53 -7.25
N LYS A 86 3.37 -0.92 -7.14
CA LYS A 86 2.36 -0.89 -8.19
C LYS A 86 2.10 0.54 -8.65
N ASN A 87 1.76 0.70 -9.92
CA ASN A 87 1.23 1.95 -10.44
C ASN A 87 -0.25 2.16 -10.03
N GLN A 88 -0.83 3.28 -10.41
CA GLN A 88 -2.23 3.61 -10.09
C GLN A 88 -3.25 2.61 -10.65
N GLN A 89 -2.88 1.86 -11.68
CA GLN A 89 -3.74 0.87 -12.32
C GLN A 89 -3.58 -0.53 -11.69
N GLY A 90 -2.65 -0.70 -10.73
CA GLY A 90 -2.38 -1.97 -10.06
C GLY A 90 -1.33 -2.84 -10.75
N ASP A 91 -0.65 -2.35 -11.80
CA ASP A 91 0.45 -3.08 -12.43
C ASP A 91 1.66 -3.10 -11.52
N VAL A 92 2.24 -4.26 -11.30
CA VAL A 92 3.48 -4.39 -10.53
C VAL A 92 4.63 -3.89 -11.38
N GLU A 93 5.15 -2.72 -11.06
CA GLU A 93 6.31 -2.14 -11.74
C GLU A 93 7.63 -2.63 -11.14
N ARG A 94 7.65 -2.86 -9.81
CA ARG A 94 8.83 -3.38 -9.12
C ARG A 94 8.44 -4.35 -8.02
N VAL A 95 9.35 -5.26 -7.72
CA VAL A 95 9.37 -6.05 -6.48
C VAL A 95 10.63 -5.64 -5.74
N ILE A 96 10.49 -5.20 -4.50
CA ILE A 96 11.62 -4.78 -3.68
C ILE A 96 11.70 -5.64 -2.40
N SER A 97 12.91 -5.87 -1.91
CA SER A 97 13.12 -6.47 -0.60
C SER A 97 12.87 -5.47 0.54
N ALA A 98 12.86 -5.94 1.78
CA ALA A 98 12.63 -5.10 2.95
C ALA A 98 13.69 -4.00 3.13
N ASP A 99 14.91 -4.17 2.60
CA ASP A 99 15.98 -3.18 2.60
C ASP A 99 15.91 -2.18 1.43
N GLY A 100 14.92 -2.33 0.52
CA GLY A 100 14.72 -1.47 -0.63
C GLY A 100 15.45 -1.92 -1.90
N THR A 101 16.17 -3.05 -1.88
CA THR A 101 16.82 -3.60 -3.08
C THR A 101 15.76 -4.02 -4.11
N VAL A 102 15.92 -3.60 -5.37
CA VAL A 102 15.04 -4.00 -6.46
C VAL A 102 15.35 -5.44 -6.87
N LEU A 103 14.40 -6.35 -6.65
CA LEU A 103 14.49 -7.77 -6.97
C LEU A 103 13.88 -8.10 -8.34
N ALA A 104 12.88 -7.33 -8.76
CA ALA A 104 12.30 -7.41 -10.09
C ALA A 104 11.80 -6.04 -10.55
N ALA A 105 11.85 -5.79 -11.87
CA ALA A 105 11.27 -4.59 -12.48
C ALA A 105 10.61 -4.98 -13.80
N TYR A 106 9.45 -4.37 -14.10
CA TYR A 106 8.65 -4.67 -15.29
C TYR A 106 8.11 -3.39 -15.93
N THR A 107 7.95 -3.43 -17.24
CA THR A 107 7.08 -2.51 -17.98
C THR A 107 6.11 -3.31 -18.84
N TYR A 108 4.96 -2.73 -19.11
CA TYR A 108 3.87 -3.39 -19.84
C TYR A 108 3.32 -2.47 -20.92
N ASP A 109 2.75 -3.08 -21.96
CA ASP A 109 1.83 -2.33 -22.82
C ASP A 109 0.43 -2.23 -22.18
N ALA A 110 -0.48 -1.53 -22.87
CA ALA A 110 -1.84 -1.32 -22.38
C ALA A 110 -2.65 -2.64 -22.18
N TRP A 111 -2.24 -3.73 -22.82
CA TRP A 111 -2.89 -5.04 -22.76
C TRP A 111 -2.21 -6.01 -21.78
N GLY A 112 -1.11 -5.59 -21.15
CA GLY A 112 -0.39 -6.41 -20.18
C GLY A 112 0.68 -7.31 -20.75
N ASN A 113 1.07 -7.11 -22.02
CA ASN A 113 2.28 -7.75 -22.52
C ASN A 113 3.48 -7.18 -21.78
N VAL A 114 4.35 -8.04 -21.26
CA VAL A 114 5.58 -7.64 -20.58
C VAL A 114 6.57 -7.14 -21.64
N LEU A 115 6.91 -5.85 -21.61
CA LEU A 115 7.88 -5.23 -22.53
C LEU A 115 9.31 -5.36 -22.02
N THR A 116 9.51 -5.17 -20.71
CA THR A 116 10.80 -5.39 -20.03
C THR A 116 10.60 -6.22 -18.77
N SER A 117 11.59 -7.04 -18.43
CA SER A 117 11.58 -7.90 -17.24
C SER A 117 13.02 -8.06 -16.77
N GLU A 118 13.38 -7.41 -15.65
CA GLU A 118 14.74 -7.32 -15.13
C GLU A 118 14.79 -7.64 -13.65
N GLY A 119 15.92 -8.20 -13.17
CA GLY A 119 16.17 -8.50 -11.75
C GLY A 119 16.16 -9.99 -11.42
N SER A 120 16.67 -10.34 -10.24
CA SER A 120 16.90 -11.71 -9.79
C SER A 120 15.60 -12.53 -9.62
N LEU A 121 14.49 -11.90 -9.23
CA LEU A 121 13.18 -12.51 -9.08
C LEU A 121 12.24 -12.26 -10.27
N ALA A 122 12.69 -11.55 -11.31
CA ALA A 122 11.82 -11.17 -12.41
C ALA A 122 11.20 -12.36 -13.14
N ALA A 123 11.93 -13.46 -13.29
CA ALA A 123 11.42 -14.70 -13.90
C ALA A 123 10.45 -15.45 -12.97
N SER A 124 10.70 -15.47 -11.66
CA SER A 124 9.97 -16.26 -10.67
C SER A 124 8.73 -15.55 -10.12
N ASN A 125 8.72 -14.21 -10.08
CA ASN A 125 7.58 -13.47 -9.52
C ASN A 125 6.29 -13.73 -10.31
N PRO A 126 5.26 -14.29 -9.63
CA PRO A 126 4.01 -14.63 -10.31
C PRO A 126 3.02 -13.46 -10.40
N ILE A 127 3.22 -12.37 -9.67
CA ILE A 127 2.27 -11.26 -9.61
C ILE A 127 2.77 -10.11 -10.49
N ARG A 128 2.02 -9.79 -11.57
CA ARG A 128 2.47 -8.82 -12.58
C ARG A 128 1.37 -7.81 -12.94
N TYR A 129 1.03 -7.68 -14.22
CA TYR A 129 0.03 -6.75 -14.76
C TYR A 129 -1.28 -6.78 -13.96
N ARG A 130 -1.79 -5.65 -13.51
CA ARG A 130 -3.00 -5.48 -12.68
C ARG A 130 -2.99 -6.30 -11.37
N GLY A 131 -1.82 -6.77 -10.92
CA GLY A 131 -1.72 -7.68 -9.79
C GLY A 131 -2.22 -9.10 -10.06
N TYR A 132 -2.41 -9.46 -11.33
CA TYR A 132 -2.84 -10.81 -11.71
C TYR A 132 -1.71 -11.82 -11.59
N TYR A 133 -2.11 -13.08 -11.40
CA TYR A 133 -1.18 -14.20 -11.37
C TYR A 133 -0.75 -14.57 -12.80
N PHE A 134 0.53 -14.47 -13.09
CA PHE A 134 1.13 -14.78 -14.39
C PHE A 134 1.68 -16.20 -14.41
N ASP A 135 1.21 -17.02 -15.34
CA ASP A 135 1.76 -18.34 -15.60
C ASP A 135 2.84 -18.24 -16.69
N THR A 136 4.12 -18.29 -16.29
CA THR A 136 5.27 -18.13 -17.18
C THR A 136 5.31 -19.16 -18.31
N GLU A 137 4.87 -20.38 -18.04
CA GLU A 137 4.87 -21.49 -18.99
C GLU A 137 3.87 -21.30 -20.14
N THR A 138 2.80 -20.55 -19.87
CA THR A 138 1.74 -20.32 -20.86
C THR A 138 1.73 -18.90 -21.38
N SER A 139 2.37 -17.96 -20.67
CA SER A 139 2.27 -16.51 -20.86
C SER A 139 0.84 -15.98 -20.70
N LEU A 140 0.02 -16.67 -19.89
CA LEU A 140 -1.35 -16.26 -19.59
C LEU A 140 -1.43 -15.69 -18.19
N TYR A 141 -2.36 -14.77 -17.98
CA TYR A 141 -2.77 -14.34 -16.66
C TYR A 141 -3.96 -15.15 -16.16
N TYR A 142 -3.89 -15.64 -14.94
CA TYR A 142 -5.00 -16.31 -14.25
C TYR A 142 -5.76 -15.30 -13.38
N LEU A 143 -7.00 -14.99 -13.76
CA LEU A 143 -7.91 -14.09 -13.08
C LEU A 143 -9.02 -14.89 -12.34
N GLN A 144 -8.64 -15.88 -11.54
CA GLN A 144 -9.51 -16.76 -10.75
C GLN A 144 -10.57 -17.51 -11.60
N SER A 145 -11.48 -16.82 -12.27
CA SER A 145 -12.52 -17.45 -13.07
C SER A 145 -12.16 -17.67 -14.53
N ARG A 146 -11.19 -16.91 -15.05
CA ARG A 146 -10.78 -16.94 -16.46
C ARG A 146 -9.27 -16.84 -16.64
N TYR A 147 -8.80 -17.29 -17.80
CA TYR A 147 -7.43 -17.06 -18.26
C TYR A 147 -7.42 -15.96 -19.33
N TYR A 148 -6.56 -14.98 -19.15
CA TYR A 148 -6.39 -13.85 -20.06
C TYR A 148 -5.09 -14.01 -20.85
N ASP A 149 -5.18 -13.85 -22.16
CA ASP A 149 -4.05 -13.83 -23.08
C ASP A 149 -3.75 -12.38 -23.48
N PRO A 150 -2.65 -11.78 -22.97
CA PRO A 150 -2.29 -10.39 -23.30
C PRO A 150 -1.88 -10.22 -24.77
N ALA A 151 -1.35 -11.27 -25.41
CA ALA A 151 -0.91 -11.19 -26.82
C ALA A 151 -2.09 -10.98 -27.79
N VAL A 152 -3.27 -11.47 -27.43
CA VAL A 152 -4.49 -11.27 -28.23
C VAL A 152 -5.48 -10.32 -27.57
N GLY A 153 -5.22 -9.87 -26.33
CA GLY A 153 -6.06 -8.94 -25.59
C GLY A 153 -7.43 -9.52 -25.20
N ARG A 154 -7.51 -10.87 -24.94
CA ARG A 154 -8.78 -11.54 -24.70
C ARG A 154 -8.66 -12.66 -23.66
N PHE A 155 -9.80 -12.98 -23.06
CA PHE A 155 -9.95 -14.23 -22.34
C PHE A 155 -9.96 -15.42 -23.29
N ILE A 156 -9.34 -16.54 -22.89
CA ILE A 156 -9.33 -17.77 -23.67
C ILE A 156 -10.53 -18.66 -23.37
N ASN A 157 -11.29 -18.37 -22.30
CA ASN A 157 -12.54 -19.04 -21.94
C ASN A 157 -13.67 -18.03 -21.78
N ALA A 158 -14.87 -18.49 -22.09
CA ALA A 158 -16.07 -17.65 -22.06
C ALA A 158 -16.44 -17.21 -20.64
N ASP A 159 -17.08 -16.06 -20.50
CA ASP A 159 -17.69 -15.61 -19.25
C ASP A 159 -18.77 -16.63 -18.79
N GLY A 160 -18.95 -16.73 -17.47
CA GLY A 160 -20.00 -17.56 -16.87
C GLY A 160 -21.40 -16.97 -17.03
N SER A 161 -21.51 -15.70 -17.37
CA SER A 161 -22.79 -15.01 -17.57
C SER A 161 -22.76 -14.10 -18.79
N VAL A 162 -23.80 -14.17 -19.62
CA VAL A 162 -24.00 -13.24 -20.72
C VAL A 162 -24.75 -12.01 -20.18
N SER A 163 -24.10 -10.85 -20.21
CA SER A 163 -24.78 -9.61 -19.86
C SER A 163 -25.63 -9.11 -21.04
N THR A 164 -26.94 -9.28 -20.97
CA THR A 164 -27.88 -8.84 -22.00
C THR A 164 -28.29 -7.35 -21.88
N LYS A 165 -27.77 -6.64 -20.85
CA LYS A 165 -28.25 -5.30 -20.47
C LYS A 165 -27.32 -4.13 -20.82
N ARG A 166 -26.19 -4.34 -21.48
CA ARG A 166 -25.12 -3.32 -21.58
C ARG A 166 -24.51 -3.22 -22.98
N GLY A 167 -25.23 -2.74 -23.97
CA GLY A 167 -24.66 -2.34 -25.26
C GLY A 167 -23.98 -3.45 -26.08
N ILE A 168 -23.48 -3.12 -27.26
CA ILE A 168 -22.95 -4.07 -28.26
C ILE A 168 -21.68 -4.81 -27.75
N ASN A 169 -20.83 -4.16 -26.92
CA ASN A 169 -19.57 -4.73 -26.44
C ASN A 169 -19.74 -5.72 -25.26
N SER A 170 -20.84 -5.63 -24.52
CA SER A 170 -21.09 -6.48 -23.35
C SER A 170 -21.57 -7.89 -23.70
N GLY A 171 -21.96 -8.12 -24.95
CA GLY A 171 -22.31 -9.46 -25.45
C GLY A 171 -21.10 -10.33 -25.81
N ASN A 172 -19.88 -9.80 -25.83
CA ASN A 172 -18.69 -10.57 -26.13
C ASN A 172 -18.12 -11.23 -24.87
N MET A 173 -18.40 -12.50 -24.68
CA MET A 173 -17.97 -13.31 -23.52
C MET A 173 -16.48 -13.46 -23.36
N PHE A 174 -15.67 -13.07 -24.34
CA PHE A 174 -14.21 -13.17 -24.35
C PHE A 174 -13.52 -11.80 -24.21
N ALA A 175 -14.29 -10.69 -24.24
CA ALA A 175 -13.70 -9.37 -24.15
C ALA A 175 -13.09 -9.13 -22.77
N TYR A 176 -11.84 -8.69 -22.74
CA TYR A 176 -11.21 -8.17 -21.55
C TYR A 176 -11.50 -6.67 -21.43
N CYS A 177 -11.99 -6.27 -20.25
CA CYS A 177 -12.30 -4.86 -19.94
C CYS A 177 -13.19 -4.16 -20.99
N GLU A 178 -14.11 -4.87 -21.68
CA GLU A 178 -14.91 -4.33 -22.79
C GLU A 178 -14.06 -3.69 -23.92
N ASN A 179 -12.84 -4.18 -24.14
CA ASN A 179 -11.80 -3.66 -25.03
C ASN A 179 -11.25 -2.26 -24.64
N ASP A 180 -11.33 -1.90 -23.37
CA ASP A 180 -10.79 -0.65 -22.80
C ASP A 180 -9.92 -0.95 -21.55
N PRO A 181 -8.75 -1.58 -21.71
CA PRO A 181 -7.90 -1.98 -20.59
C PRO A 181 -7.19 -0.81 -19.94
N VAL A 182 -7.16 0.37 -20.57
CA VAL A 182 -6.55 1.58 -20.00
C VAL A 182 -7.42 2.16 -18.90
N ASN A 183 -8.74 2.15 -19.06
CA ASN A 183 -9.67 2.76 -18.12
C ASN A 183 -10.39 1.73 -17.23
N LYS A 184 -10.23 0.43 -17.49
CA LYS A 184 -10.94 -0.64 -16.80
C LYS A 184 -9.99 -1.74 -16.34
N THR A 185 -10.40 -2.45 -15.28
CA THR A 185 -9.73 -3.68 -14.81
C THR A 185 -10.80 -4.72 -14.48
N ASP A 186 -10.44 -6.00 -14.56
CA ASP A 186 -11.31 -7.13 -14.20
C ASP A 186 -10.59 -7.98 -13.13
N VAL A 187 -10.84 -7.70 -11.86
CA VAL A 187 -10.06 -8.23 -10.74
C VAL A 187 -10.18 -9.75 -10.58
N ASP A 188 -11.34 -10.31 -10.86
CA ASP A 188 -11.66 -11.74 -10.63
C ASP A 188 -12.06 -12.50 -11.90
N GLY A 189 -11.95 -11.85 -13.04
CA GLY A 189 -12.33 -12.41 -14.33
C GLY A 189 -13.85 -12.53 -14.54
N LYS A 190 -14.66 -11.70 -13.84
CA LYS A 190 -16.15 -11.74 -13.95
C LYS A 190 -16.76 -10.38 -14.28
N ASN A 191 -16.18 -9.27 -13.82
CA ASN A 191 -16.82 -7.95 -13.86
C ASN A 191 -15.83 -6.81 -14.13
N PRO A 192 -15.85 -6.22 -15.34
CA PRO A 192 -14.97 -5.08 -15.66
C PRO A 192 -15.36 -3.76 -14.95
N TRP A 193 -16.39 -3.74 -14.10
CA TRP A 193 -16.89 -2.54 -13.44
C TRP A 193 -16.25 -2.20 -12.11
N ILE A 194 -15.47 -3.12 -11.53
CA ILE A 194 -14.87 -2.94 -10.19
C ILE A 194 -13.81 -1.83 -10.19
N PHE A 195 -13.25 -1.47 -11.35
CA PHE A 195 -12.27 -0.37 -11.40
C PHE A 195 -12.90 1.00 -11.08
N LEU A 196 -14.13 1.29 -11.53
CA LEU A 196 -14.84 2.50 -11.11
C LEU A 196 -15.25 2.45 -9.62
N ALA A 197 -15.58 1.27 -9.11
CA ALA A 197 -15.86 1.10 -7.69
C ALA A 197 -14.58 1.14 -6.83
N GLY A 198 -13.46 0.59 -7.31
CA GLY A 198 -12.15 0.69 -6.65
C GLY A 198 -11.59 2.10 -6.69
N LEU A 199 -11.67 2.80 -7.82
CA LEU A 199 -11.30 4.21 -7.93
C LEU A 199 -12.31 5.10 -7.20
N ALA A 200 -13.62 4.81 -7.24
CA ALA A 200 -14.64 5.50 -6.47
C ALA A 200 -14.52 5.16 -4.97
N LEU A 201 -14.12 3.94 -4.60
CA LEU A 201 -13.84 3.58 -3.21
C LEU A 201 -12.49 4.17 -2.75
N PHE A 202 -11.47 4.21 -3.59
CA PHE A 202 -10.19 4.88 -3.30
C PHE A 202 -10.38 6.41 -3.26
N VAL A 203 -11.12 6.98 -4.20
CA VAL A 203 -11.55 8.40 -4.19
C VAL A 203 -12.59 8.63 -3.10
N ALA A 204 -13.51 7.71 -2.81
CA ALA A 204 -14.46 7.83 -1.70
C ALA A 204 -13.79 7.57 -0.35
N VAL A 205 -12.86 6.65 -0.23
CA VAL A 205 -12.02 6.48 0.97
C VAL A 205 -11.07 7.66 1.11
N ALA A 206 -10.46 8.18 0.04
CA ALA A 206 -9.68 9.42 0.08
C ALA A 206 -10.57 10.66 0.31
N LEU A 207 -11.80 10.70 -0.23
CA LEU A 207 -12.78 11.76 0.00
C LEU A 207 -13.52 11.58 1.35
N CYS A 208 -13.82 10.36 1.80
CA CYS A 208 -14.34 10.10 3.15
C CYS A 208 -13.25 10.28 4.21
N TYR A 209 -12.02 9.88 3.93
CA TYR A 209 -10.87 10.23 4.73
C TYR A 209 -10.66 11.75 4.77
N ASN A 210 -10.85 12.46 3.65
CA ASN A 210 -10.86 13.92 3.61
C ASN A 210 -12.15 14.54 4.19
N SER A 211 -13.35 13.98 3.99
CA SER A 211 -14.60 14.62 4.44
C SER A 211 -14.95 14.37 5.89
N ALA A 212 -14.63 13.21 6.45
CA ALA A 212 -14.77 12.94 7.88
C ALA A 212 -13.82 13.81 8.73
N TRP A 213 -12.72 14.29 8.11
CA TRP A 213 -11.73 15.18 8.73
C TRP A 213 -11.96 16.66 8.45
N ASN A 214 -12.89 17.03 7.57
CA ASN A 214 -13.02 18.41 7.06
C ASN A 214 -14.16 19.23 7.69
N ASN A 215 -14.86 18.74 8.70
CA ASN A 215 -16.11 19.37 9.17
C ASN A 215 -16.09 19.78 10.64
N LYS A 216 -15.21 20.71 11.02
CA LYS A 216 -15.44 21.59 12.20
C LYS A 216 -14.64 22.90 12.00
N ASN A 217 -15.35 24.02 12.09
CA ASN A 217 -14.75 25.34 12.24
C ASN A 217 -14.10 25.41 13.63
N ASP A 218 -12.78 25.44 13.65
CA ASP A 218 -11.99 25.67 14.86
C ASP A 218 -11.35 27.05 14.72
N ASP A 219 -11.72 27.99 15.61
CA ASP A 219 -11.20 29.35 15.64
C ASP A 219 -9.84 29.48 16.37
N THR A 220 -9.14 28.35 16.57
CA THR A 220 -7.79 28.34 17.16
C THR A 220 -6.73 28.82 16.17
N PRO A 221 -5.51 29.23 16.64
CA PRO A 221 -4.38 29.59 15.77
C PRO A 221 -4.02 28.51 14.75
N TYR A 222 -4.36 27.22 15.02
CA TYR A 222 -4.16 26.09 14.14
C TYR A 222 -5.43 25.74 13.35
N SER A 223 -6.19 26.74 12.93
CA SER A 223 -7.43 26.57 12.16
C SER A 223 -7.20 26.02 10.74
N GLY A 224 -8.26 25.64 10.08
CA GLY A 224 -8.22 25.07 8.73
C GLY A 224 -7.86 23.58 8.75
N LYS A 225 -6.89 23.17 7.92
CA LYS A 225 -6.45 21.77 7.79
C LYS A 225 -5.16 21.45 8.57
N ALA A 226 -4.78 22.29 9.54
CA ALA A 226 -3.67 21.98 10.43
C ALA A 226 -3.95 20.67 11.18
N ASN A 227 -2.96 19.80 11.25
CA ASN A 227 -3.02 18.47 11.89
C ASN A 227 -1.95 18.32 12.97
N CYS A 228 -1.81 17.11 13.53
CA CYS A 228 -0.79 16.84 14.54
C CYS A 228 0.64 17.20 14.10
N TYR A 229 0.96 17.01 12.82
CA TYR A 229 2.28 17.33 12.29
C TYR A 229 2.55 18.84 12.25
N ALA A 230 1.63 19.61 11.63
CA ALA A 230 1.74 21.08 11.62
C ALA A 230 1.77 21.64 13.05
N TYR A 231 0.94 21.10 13.95
CA TYR A 231 0.91 21.49 15.35
C TYR A 231 2.24 21.24 16.07
N ALA A 232 2.80 20.05 15.92
CA ALA A 232 4.08 19.67 16.55
C ALA A 232 5.24 20.56 16.07
N LEU A 233 5.21 20.98 14.81
CA LEU A 233 6.22 21.85 14.22
C LEU A 233 5.97 23.36 14.47
N LYS A 234 4.96 23.73 15.26
CA LYS A 234 4.54 25.14 15.52
C LYS A 234 4.21 25.92 14.23
N LEU A 235 3.67 25.24 13.22
CA LEU A 235 3.25 25.86 11.96
C LEU A 235 1.77 26.23 12.04
N GLU A 236 1.47 27.47 12.36
CA GLU A 236 0.09 28.00 12.45
C GLU A 236 -0.50 28.25 11.06
N PHE A 237 0.35 28.56 10.09
CA PHE A 237 -0.01 28.84 8.71
C PHE A 237 0.91 28.08 7.76
N ASP A 238 0.43 27.85 6.56
CA ASP A 238 1.21 27.32 5.45
C ASP A 238 2.41 28.26 5.17
N PRO A 239 3.66 27.79 5.31
CA PRO A 239 4.84 28.64 5.21
C PRO A 239 5.05 29.24 3.81
N ASP A 240 4.52 28.60 2.76
CA ASP A 240 4.67 29.07 1.38
C ASP A 240 3.66 30.17 1.04
N THR A 241 2.47 30.11 1.62
CA THR A 241 1.36 31.02 1.29
C THR A 241 1.04 32.03 2.37
N GLY A 242 1.50 31.83 3.61
CA GLY A 242 1.16 32.64 4.79
C GLY A 242 -0.33 32.60 5.17
N LYS A 243 -1.07 31.59 4.70
CA LYS A 243 -2.51 31.42 4.93
C LYS A 243 -2.79 30.10 5.65
N ALA A 244 -4.02 29.95 6.15
CA ALA A 244 -4.47 28.68 6.73
C ALA A 244 -4.25 27.52 5.76
N PHE A 245 -3.84 26.36 6.30
CA PHE A 245 -3.57 25.16 5.51
C PHE A 245 -4.77 24.75 4.67
N ARG A 246 -4.56 24.52 3.39
CA ARG A 246 -5.57 23.98 2.47
C ARG A 246 -5.62 22.46 2.45
N ARG A 247 -4.54 21.80 2.90
CA ARG A 247 -4.42 20.35 3.05
C ARG A 247 -3.68 20.02 4.34
N LYS A 248 -3.86 18.79 4.84
CA LYS A 248 -3.09 18.29 5.98
C LYS A 248 -1.63 18.14 5.57
N LEU A 249 -0.74 18.78 6.32
CA LEU A 249 0.69 18.66 6.12
C LEU A 249 1.17 17.26 6.50
N GLN A 250 2.04 16.67 5.68
CA GLN A 250 2.67 15.39 5.94
C GLN A 250 4.19 15.55 6.03
N PRO A 251 4.92 14.70 6.77
CA PRO A 251 6.38 14.70 6.74
C PRO A 251 6.92 14.59 5.31
N GLY A 252 7.77 15.55 4.92
CA GLY A 252 8.35 15.65 3.58
C GLY A 252 7.61 16.58 2.63
N ASP A 253 6.44 17.10 3.00
CA ASP A 253 5.66 17.99 2.13
C ASP A 253 6.37 19.31 1.82
N LEU A 254 7.09 19.87 2.79
CA LEU A 254 7.83 21.13 2.61
C LEU A 254 9.11 20.92 1.81
N ALA A 255 9.69 19.73 1.86
CA ALA A 255 10.88 19.36 1.11
C ALA A 255 10.55 18.74 -0.26
N ASP A 256 9.29 18.70 -0.67
CA ASP A 256 8.79 18.08 -1.91
C ASP A 256 9.15 16.61 -2.09
N ILE A 257 9.24 15.88 -0.98
CA ILE A 257 9.54 14.44 -0.93
C ILE A 257 8.42 13.63 -0.28
N GLY A 258 7.23 14.15 -0.13
CA GLY A 258 6.05 13.66 0.58
C GLY A 258 5.98 12.16 0.87
N LEU A 259 5.23 11.79 1.91
CA LEU A 259 4.98 10.40 2.25
C LEU A 259 3.99 9.75 1.28
N THR A 260 4.27 8.51 0.92
CA THR A 260 3.35 7.64 0.20
C THR A 260 2.77 6.59 1.14
N LEU A 261 1.68 5.93 0.77
CA LEU A 261 1.12 4.83 1.55
C LEU A 261 2.16 3.72 1.80
N PHE A 262 3.07 3.51 0.84
CA PHE A 262 4.12 2.47 0.92
C PHE A 262 5.17 2.74 1.99
N ASP A 263 5.33 3.99 2.41
CA ASP A 263 6.29 4.36 3.45
C ASP A 263 5.89 3.83 4.84
N PHE A 264 4.63 3.46 5.01
CA PHE A 264 4.09 2.89 6.24
C PHE A 264 4.15 1.35 6.31
N PHE A 265 4.65 0.70 5.26
CA PHE A 265 4.86 -0.75 5.24
C PHE A 265 6.31 -1.13 5.50
N GLY A 266 6.50 -2.28 6.16
CA GLY A 266 7.82 -2.79 6.52
C GLY A 266 8.04 -2.86 8.03
N THR A 267 9.30 -2.98 8.45
CA THR A 267 9.63 -3.02 9.86
C THR A 267 9.36 -1.67 10.54
N PRO A 268 8.99 -1.64 11.82
CA PRO A 268 8.80 -0.40 12.56
C PRO A 268 10.00 0.55 12.48
N SER A 269 11.21 0.01 12.47
CA SER A 269 12.44 0.78 12.34
C SER A 269 12.54 1.49 10.99
N ARG A 270 12.14 0.83 9.89
CA ARG A 270 12.09 1.44 8.55
C ARG A 270 11.07 2.57 8.49
N VAL A 271 9.84 2.33 8.98
CA VAL A 271 8.78 3.35 9.01
C VAL A 271 9.23 4.58 9.81
N LYS A 272 9.81 4.37 11.00
CA LYS A 272 10.43 5.43 11.82
C LYS A 272 11.46 6.22 11.00
N THR A 273 12.40 5.53 10.34
CA THR A 273 13.46 6.16 9.56
C THR A 273 12.92 7.06 8.46
N ILE A 274 11.86 6.63 7.76
CA ILE A 274 11.23 7.41 6.68
C ILE A 274 10.52 8.64 7.25
N ILE A 275 9.63 8.48 8.24
CA ILE A 275 8.88 9.58 8.83
C ILE A 275 9.83 10.64 9.40
N VAL A 276 10.84 10.20 10.17
CA VAL A 276 11.81 11.11 10.79
C VAL A 276 12.74 11.74 9.74
N GLY A 277 13.14 10.97 8.71
CA GLY A 277 13.96 11.47 7.60
C GLY A 277 13.25 12.59 6.83
N ASN A 278 11.98 12.39 6.51
CA ASN A 278 11.14 13.39 5.84
C ASN A 278 10.89 14.62 6.73
N THR A 279 10.66 14.40 8.03
CA THR A 279 10.56 15.51 9.01
C THR A 279 11.85 16.32 9.07
N ARG A 280 13.02 15.68 9.06
CA ARG A 280 14.32 16.37 9.02
C ARG A 280 14.51 17.18 7.75
N ALA A 281 14.05 16.68 6.61
CA ALA A 281 14.10 17.39 5.34
C ALA A 281 13.22 18.65 5.39
N ASP A 282 11.99 18.55 5.87
CA ASP A 282 11.10 19.70 6.08
C ASP A 282 11.73 20.74 7.03
N MET A 283 12.34 20.27 8.14
CA MET A 283 13.03 21.16 9.05
C MET A 283 14.21 21.86 8.37
N GLY A 284 14.93 21.17 7.49
CA GLY A 284 16.01 21.74 6.68
C GLY A 284 15.52 22.90 5.80
N VAL A 285 14.36 22.77 5.15
CA VAL A 285 13.70 23.82 4.36
C VAL A 285 13.39 25.04 5.24
N LEU A 286 12.88 24.83 6.43
CA LEU A 286 12.56 25.87 7.41
C LEU A 286 13.80 26.42 8.18
N LYS A 287 15.00 25.93 7.86
CA LYS A 287 16.27 26.26 8.56
C LYS A 287 16.27 25.87 10.03
N TYR A 288 15.58 24.80 10.36
CA TYR A 288 15.62 24.14 11.66
C TYR A 288 16.34 22.80 11.57
N ARG A 289 16.68 22.23 12.72
CA ARG A 289 17.17 20.86 12.88
C ARG A 289 16.17 20.05 13.66
N CYS A 290 16.25 18.74 13.52
CA CYS A 290 15.43 17.75 14.23
C CYS A 290 16.35 16.66 14.75
N ASP A 291 16.71 16.76 16.03
CA ASP A 291 17.65 15.85 16.69
C ASP A 291 16.90 14.86 17.59
N GLU A 292 17.21 13.56 17.46
CA GLU A 292 16.62 12.54 18.34
C GLU A 292 17.20 12.67 19.76
N VAL A 293 16.33 12.58 20.77
CA VAL A 293 16.68 12.64 22.19
C VAL A 293 16.03 11.49 22.96
N TYR A 294 16.46 11.23 24.20
CA TYR A 294 16.19 9.95 24.85
C TYR A 294 15.04 9.95 25.87
N SER A 295 14.51 11.11 26.27
CA SER A 295 13.46 11.16 27.30
C SER A 295 12.49 12.33 27.14
N ALA A 296 11.30 12.20 27.76
CA ALA A 296 10.33 13.27 27.87
C ALA A 296 10.85 14.47 28.66
N ASP A 297 11.76 14.23 29.62
CA ASP A 297 12.34 15.25 30.50
C ASP A 297 13.59 15.91 29.90
N HIS A 298 13.92 15.64 28.65
CA HIS A 298 15.08 16.23 27.99
C HIS A 298 15.06 17.75 28.12
N VAL A 299 16.18 18.32 28.57
CA VAL A 299 16.34 19.78 28.70
C VAL A 299 16.66 20.36 27.32
N VAL A 300 15.69 21.03 26.74
CA VAL A 300 15.84 21.67 25.43
C VAL A 300 16.71 22.92 25.52
N ARG A 301 17.46 23.21 24.47
CA ARG A 301 18.22 24.46 24.34
C ARG A 301 17.25 25.67 24.26
N PRO A 302 17.69 26.86 24.68
CA PRO A 302 16.85 28.09 24.58
C PRO A 302 16.32 28.27 23.14
N GLY A 303 15.03 28.52 23.01
CA GLY A 303 14.34 28.70 21.74
C GLY A 303 14.01 27.41 20.98
N ASN A 304 14.40 26.24 21.49
CA ASN A 304 14.00 24.95 20.95
C ASN A 304 12.74 24.43 21.65
N TRP A 305 12.14 23.37 21.08
CA TRP A 305 11.02 22.67 21.69
C TRP A 305 11.12 21.17 21.45
N LEU A 306 10.35 20.40 22.20
CA LEU A 306 10.37 18.95 22.15
C LEU A 306 9.09 18.42 21.51
N ILE A 307 9.23 17.46 20.62
CA ILE A 307 8.12 16.71 20.00
C ILE A 307 8.32 15.20 20.20
N ALA A 308 7.24 14.44 20.09
CA ALA A 308 7.29 12.99 20.17
C ALA A 308 6.46 12.37 19.05
N LEU A 309 6.92 11.22 18.55
CA LEU A 309 6.30 10.48 17.46
C LEU A 309 5.77 9.14 17.94
N ALA A 310 4.50 8.86 17.64
CA ALA A 310 3.88 7.56 17.77
C ALA A 310 3.33 7.07 16.43
N PHE A 311 3.14 5.76 16.31
CA PHE A 311 2.67 5.11 15.08
C PHE A 311 1.65 4.03 15.39
N SER A 312 0.60 3.93 14.57
CA SER A 312 -0.35 2.81 14.59
C SER A 312 0.10 1.75 13.60
N SER A 313 0.46 0.57 14.12
CA SER A 313 0.85 -0.56 13.28
C SER A 313 -0.32 -1.14 12.48
N ASN A 314 -1.56 -0.96 12.97
CA ASN A 314 -2.78 -1.43 12.33
C ASN A 314 -3.27 -0.44 11.26
N ASP A 315 -3.45 0.84 11.64
CA ASP A 315 -4.05 1.85 10.77
C ASP A 315 -3.03 2.51 9.82
N LYS A 316 -1.74 2.17 9.96
CA LYS A 316 -0.65 2.75 9.18
C LYS A 316 -0.65 4.28 9.25
N ALA A 317 -0.87 4.79 10.44
CA ALA A 317 -0.98 6.20 10.74
C ALA A 317 0.06 6.63 11.78
N PHE A 318 0.52 7.84 11.69
CA PHE A 318 1.42 8.44 12.67
C PHE A 318 0.72 9.54 13.45
N HIS A 319 1.26 9.84 14.65
CA HIS A 319 0.78 10.92 15.48
C HIS A 319 1.93 11.63 16.15
N TRP A 320 1.84 12.97 16.22
CA TRP A 320 2.83 13.81 16.84
C TRP A 320 2.26 14.50 18.07
N TYR A 321 3.09 14.55 19.12
CA TYR A 321 2.87 15.27 20.35
C TYR A 321 3.88 16.43 20.42
N ARG A 322 3.57 17.47 21.19
CA ARG A 322 4.46 18.56 21.50
C ARG A 322 4.49 18.79 23.00
N ARG A 323 5.69 19.05 23.56
CA ARG A 323 5.82 19.46 24.94
C ARG A 323 5.57 20.96 25.06
N ASP A 324 4.71 21.33 25.99
CA ASP A 324 4.38 22.70 26.31
C ASP A 324 5.34 23.30 27.35
N ASP A 325 5.31 24.63 27.54
CA ASP A 325 6.27 25.34 28.37
C ASP A 325 6.15 25.00 29.88
N ASP A 326 4.99 24.48 30.31
CA ASP A 326 4.74 23.99 31.67
C ASP A 326 5.25 22.55 31.92
N GLY A 327 5.78 21.91 30.89
CA GLY A 327 6.31 20.54 30.94
C GLY A 327 5.27 19.45 30.63
N THR A 328 3.99 19.78 30.50
CA THR A 328 2.97 18.85 30.02
C THR A 328 3.09 18.62 28.52
N TRP A 329 2.38 17.62 28.00
CA TRP A 329 2.35 17.32 26.59
C TRP A 329 0.96 17.53 26.03
N SER A 330 0.91 18.02 24.81
CA SER A 330 -0.32 18.22 24.07
C SER A 330 -0.21 17.66 22.66
N HIS A 331 -1.36 17.41 22.07
CA HIS A 331 -1.47 16.94 20.69
C HIS A 331 -2.71 17.55 20.03
N LYS A 332 -2.75 17.46 18.70
CA LYS A 332 -3.92 17.86 17.91
C LYS A 332 -4.43 16.63 17.15
N PRO A 333 -5.48 15.95 17.64
CA PRO A 333 -6.06 14.78 16.97
C PRO A 333 -6.71 15.19 15.66
N GLY A 334 -6.01 14.98 14.55
CA GLY A 334 -6.50 15.36 13.24
C GLY A 334 -6.87 16.84 13.13
N THR A 335 -8.15 17.15 12.90
CA THR A 335 -8.70 18.51 12.87
C THR A 335 -9.41 18.91 14.16
N ASP A 336 -9.47 18.02 15.15
CA ASP A 336 -10.07 18.31 16.45
C ASP A 336 -9.25 19.35 17.23
N PRO A 337 -9.81 20.00 18.24
CA PRO A 337 -9.08 20.94 19.09
C PRO A 337 -7.83 20.31 19.72
N ILE A 338 -6.89 21.16 20.11
CA ILE A 338 -5.70 20.75 20.87
C ILE A 338 -6.17 20.06 22.17
N SER A 339 -5.60 18.89 22.46
CA SER A 339 -5.88 18.10 23.65
C SER A 339 -4.62 17.95 24.50
N PHE A 340 -4.79 18.00 25.82
CA PHE A 340 -3.78 17.68 26.82
C PHE A 340 -4.05 16.32 27.49
N TRP A 341 -5.08 15.63 27.02
CA TRP A 341 -5.59 14.39 27.59
C TRP A 341 -5.26 13.22 26.70
N ASP A 342 -4.87 12.11 27.33
CA ASP A 342 -4.73 10.81 26.64
C ASP A 342 -6.12 10.16 26.44
N GLU A 343 -6.16 9.01 25.75
CA GLU A 343 -7.41 8.31 25.45
C GLU A 343 -8.13 7.77 26.69
N SER A 344 -7.43 7.63 27.82
CA SER A 344 -8.00 7.29 29.13
C SER A 344 -8.45 8.52 29.95
N GLY A 345 -8.26 9.73 29.42
CA GLY A 345 -8.65 10.99 30.08
C GLY A 345 -7.68 11.48 31.17
N ASN A 346 -6.41 11.07 31.11
CA ASN A 346 -5.36 11.58 31.98
C ASN A 346 -4.56 12.67 31.26
N ILE A 347 -4.00 13.62 32.03
CA ILE A 347 -3.07 14.62 31.49
C ILE A 347 -1.81 13.90 30.97
N ILE A 348 -1.39 14.23 29.76
CA ILE A 348 -0.20 13.64 29.14
C ILE A 348 1.03 14.28 29.77
N THR A 349 1.74 13.53 30.60
CA THR A 349 3.04 13.91 31.15
C THR A 349 4.21 13.28 30.39
N ASP A 350 3.96 12.14 29.76
CA ASP A 350 4.93 11.42 28.91
C ASP A 350 4.22 10.66 27.80
N PRO A 351 4.39 11.04 26.52
CA PRO A 351 3.80 10.32 25.38
C PRO A 351 4.24 8.85 25.24
N ALA A 352 5.38 8.44 25.81
CA ALA A 352 5.78 7.03 25.80
C ALA A 352 4.96 6.18 26.77
N ALA A 353 4.52 6.79 27.88
CA ALA A 353 3.83 6.11 28.97
C ALA A 353 2.30 6.29 28.96
N CYS A 354 1.76 7.29 28.26
CA CYS A 354 0.33 7.59 28.22
C CYS A 354 -0.47 6.57 27.38
N ASP A 355 -1.79 6.58 27.55
CA ASP A 355 -2.70 5.84 26.67
C ASP A 355 -2.83 6.54 25.33
N ARG A 356 -2.17 6.01 24.31
CA ARG A 356 -2.15 6.56 22.96
C ARG A 356 -3.28 6.03 22.06
N GLY A 357 -4.23 5.27 22.63
CA GLY A 357 -5.29 4.65 21.83
C GLY A 357 -4.75 3.73 20.75
N LEU A 358 -5.06 4.04 19.49
CA LEU A 358 -4.62 3.21 18.35
C LEU A 358 -3.11 3.26 18.06
N TYR A 359 -2.35 4.20 18.63
CA TYR A 359 -0.91 4.35 18.33
C TYR A 359 -0.07 3.43 19.23
N ASP A 360 -0.07 2.16 18.88
CA ASP A 360 0.54 1.06 19.65
C ASP A 360 2.07 1.13 19.75
N MET A 361 2.73 1.86 18.84
CA MET A 361 4.18 2.00 18.79
C MET A 361 4.63 3.41 19.14
N PHE A 362 5.63 3.51 20.00
CA PHE A 362 6.30 4.77 20.29
C PHE A 362 7.65 4.84 19.58
N PHE A 363 7.85 5.89 18.76
CA PHE A 363 9.05 6.01 17.92
C PHE A 363 10.13 6.94 18.47
N GLY A 364 9.83 7.72 19.50
CA GLY A 364 10.85 8.51 20.19
C GLY A 364 10.53 9.98 20.31
N TYR A 365 11.49 10.70 20.92
CA TYR A 365 11.44 12.15 21.14
C TYR A 365 12.44 12.86 20.22
N TYR A 366 12.11 14.08 19.85
CA TYR A 366 12.95 14.89 18.95
C TYR A 366 12.97 16.34 19.41
N GLU A 367 14.16 16.91 19.53
CA GLU A 367 14.35 18.36 19.77
C GLU A 367 14.36 19.10 18.44
N ILE A 368 13.48 20.09 18.30
CA ILE A 368 13.43 20.97 17.16
C ILE A 368 14.02 22.33 17.55
N GLY A 369 14.86 22.91 16.73
CA GLY A 369 15.42 24.23 16.96
C GLY A 369 16.16 24.80 15.77
N PRO A 370 16.47 26.12 15.78
CA PRO A 370 17.17 26.75 14.67
C PRO A 370 18.48 26.04 14.30
N ASN A 371 18.75 25.97 13.00
CA ASN A 371 20.00 25.45 12.48
C ASN A 371 21.08 26.55 12.58
N THR A 372 21.42 26.93 13.81
CA THR A 372 22.53 27.84 14.05
C THR A 372 23.83 27.05 13.86
N LYS A 373 24.53 27.28 12.76
CA LYS A 373 25.96 26.97 12.74
C LYS A 373 26.60 27.92 13.75
N GLU A 374 27.07 27.39 14.88
CA GLU A 374 28.11 28.05 15.68
C GLU A 374 29.37 28.25 14.86
#